data_8cadc37254d986c37320b92b0f73b3d6
#
_entry.id   8cadc37254d986c37320b92b0f73b3d6
#
_cell.length_a   1.000
_cell.length_b   1.000
_cell.length_c   1.000
_cell.angle_alpha   90.00
_cell.angle_beta   90.00
_cell.angle_gamma   90.00
#
_symmetry.space_group_name_H-M   'P 1'
#
loop_
_entity.id
_entity.type
_entity.pdbx_description
1 polymer ?
#
loop_
_entity_poly.entity_id
_entity_poly.type
_entity_poly.pdbx_seq_one_letter_code
_entity_poly.pdbx_strand_id
1 'polypeptide(L)'
;YKGASKRAYVNRKVQESINDLISNSQYGFTIVKDGQEYDVAILSTSSTQDYEKANIIALEQVGLDRGSLFEWNGENWIILQKMFRPEQPGFNGYAYRCTGELKWIDEDGRLQIRPGYISSGRTTNSLTYTPDVNYKYDNILLHDTDWSMIAAVQQDLTLHAEMRFIIKGKAYRVTN
;
A
#
# COMPACT_ATOMS: atom_id res chain seq x y z
N TYR A 1 -26.70 -10.49 -25.87
CA TYR A 1 -26.34 -9.08 -26.18
C TYR A 1 -26.80 -8.08 -25.11
N LYS A 2 -27.81 -8.36 -24.28
CA LYS A 2 -28.27 -7.44 -23.22
C LYS A 2 -27.35 -7.34 -22.02
N GLY A 3 -26.48 -8.32 -21.76
CA GLY A 3 -25.58 -8.34 -20.59
C GLY A 3 -24.37 -7.40 -20.72
N ALA A 4 -23.79 -7.30 -21.92
CA ALA A 4 -22.64 -6.43 -22.15
C ALA A 4 -22.99 -4.94 -22.01
N SER A 5 -24.20 -4.54 -22.44
CA SER A 5 -24.66 -3.15 -22.30
C SER A 5 -24.93 -2.75 -20.84
N LYS A 6 -25.45 -3.69 -20.03
CA LYS A 6 -25.69 -3.46 -18.61
C LYS A 6 -24.38 -3.29 -17.82
N ARG A 7 -23.39 -4.13 -18.11
CA ARG A 7 -22.06 -4.05 -17.48
C ARG A 7 -21.34 -2.73 -17.85
N ALA A 8 -21.37 -2.37 -19.14
CA ALA A 8 -20.81 -1.11 -19.59
C ALA A 8 -21.48 0.11 -18.93
N TYR A 9 -22.79 0.08 -18.77
CA TYR A 9 -23.53 1.13 -18.05
C TYR A 9 -23.10 1.22 -16.59
N VAL A 10 -23.02 0.09 -15.86
CA VAL A 10 -22.59 0.06 -14.45
C VAL A 10 -21.16 0.60 -14.32
N ASN A 11 -20.24 0.15 -15.17
CA ASN A 11 -18.86 0.61 -15.15
C ASN A 11 -18.75 2.12 -15.36
N ARG A 12 -19.50 2.68 -16.30
CA ARG A 12 -19.55 4.12 -16.53
C ARG A 12 -20.06 4.87 -15.30
N LYS A 13 -21.14 4.37 -14.66
CA LYS A 13 -21.68 5.00 -13.45
C LYS A 13 -20.70 4.97 -12.28
N VAL A 14 -19.94 3.89 -12.11
CA VAL A 14 -18.89 3.81 -11.09
C VAL A 14 -17.75 4.79 -11.39
N GLN A 15 -17.32 4.91 -12.65
CA GLN A 15 -16.31 5.90 -13.04
C GLN A 15 -16.78 7.33 -12.80
N GLU A 16 -18.02 7.65 -13.16
CA GLU A 16 -18.65 8.95 -12.88
C GLU A 16 -18.60 9.24 -11.36
N SER A 17 -19.02 8.29 -10.52
CA SER A 17 -19.00 8.43 -9.07
C SER A 17 -17.58 8.62 -8.49
N ILE A 18 -16.57 7.94 -9.04
CA ILE A 18 -15.17 8.13 -8.64
C ILE A 18 -14.70 9.54 -9.02
N ASN A 19 -15.01 10.00 -10.24
CA ASN A 19 -14.69 11.35 -10.68
C ASN A 19 -15.36 12.42 -9.81
N ASP A 20 -16.62 12.22 -9.43
CA ASP A 20 -17.34 13.14 -8.54
C ASP A 20 -16.66 13.23 -7.16
N LEU A 21 -16.20 12.08 -6.62
CA LEU A 21 -15.43 12.05 -5.37
C LEU A 21 -14.09 12.79 -5.49
N ILE A 22 -13.36 12.56 -6.58
CA ILE A 22 -12.08 13.21 -6.84
C ILE A 22 -12.25 14.73 -7.03
N SER A 23 -13.33 15.15 -7.70
CA SER A 23 -13.63 16.56 -7.93
C SER A 23 -14.12 17.30 -6.68
N ASN A 24 -14.46 16.56 -5.62
CA ASN A 24 -14.90 17.15 -4.35
C ASN A 24 -13.69 17.62 -3.55
N SER A 25 -13.59 18.91 -3.29
CA SER A 25 -12.44 19.52 -2.57
C SER A 25 -12.16 18.94 -1.18
N GLN A 26 -13.12 18.23 -0.59
CA GLN A 26 -12.96 17.60 0.70
C GLN A 26 -12.22 16.25 0.60
N TYR A 27 -12.31 15.56 -0.53
CA TYR A 27 -11.79 14.19 -0.71
C TYR A 27 -10.80 14.07 -1.86
N GLY A 28 -10.78 15.02 -2.78
CA GLY A 28 -9.87 15.04 -3.93
C GLY A 28 -8.47 15.51 -3.54
N PHE A 29 -7.45 14.71 -3.86
CA PHE A 29 -6.06 15.00 -3.60
C PHE A 29 -5.21 14.56 -4.79
N THR A 30 -4.06 15.21 -4.97
CA THR A 30 -3.06 14.80 -5.93
C THR A 30 -1.98 13.97 -5.23
N ILE A 31 -1.66 12.82 -5.80
CA ILE A 31 -0.54 11.97 -5.39
C ILE A 31 0.52 11.92 -6.48
N VAL A 32 1.77 11.64 -6.11
CA VAL A 32 2.85 11.40 -7.07
C VAL A 32 3.23 9.92 -7.03
N LYS A 33 3.10 9.23 -8.17
CA LYS A 33 3.49 7.84 -8.34
C LYS A 33 4.38 7.72 -9.57
N ASP A 34 5.54 7.09 -9.42
CA ASP A 34 6.52 6.91 -10.49
C ASP A 34 6.90 8.23 -11.21
N GLY A 35 6.93 9.35 -10.44
CA GLY A 35 7.25 10.69 -10.95
C GLY A 35 6.11 11.37 -11.71
N GLN A 36 4.91 10.82 -11.72
CA GLN A 36 3.72 11.40 -12.36
C GLN A 36 2.66 11.74 -11.31
N GLU A 37 1.96 12.85 -11.55
CA GLU A 37 0.85 13.30 -10.71
C GLU A 37 -0.47 12.65 -11.14
N TYR A 38 -1.25 12.22 -10.15
CA TYR A 38 -2.56 11.63 -10.35
C TYR A 38 -3.54 12.17 -9.32
N ASP A 39 -4.75 12.49 -9.77
CA ASP A 39 -5.84 12.85 -8.88
C ASP A 39 -6.56 11.60 -8.38
N VAL A 40 -6.75 11.54 -7.07
CA VAL A 40 -7.38 10.42 -6.36
C VAL A 40 -8.29 10.94 -5.26
N ALA A 41 -9.22 10.12 -4.81
CA ALA A 41 -9.97 10.43 -3.59
C ALA A 41 -9.31 9.74 -2.39
N ILE A 42 -9.07 10.51 -1.32
CA ILE A 42 -8.54 9.99 -0.06
C ILE A 42 -9.57 10.26 1.05
N LEU A 43 -10.03 9.19 1.66
CA LEU A 43 -10.96 9.24 2.76
C LEU A 43 -10.22 8.96 4.06
N SER A 44 -10.35 9.85 5.04
CA SER A 44 -9.79 9.57 6.37
C SER A 44 -10.49 8.36 6.98
N THR A 45 -9.71 7.46 7.56
CA THR A 45 -10.30 6.41 8.39
C THR A 45 -10.85 7.03 9.68
N SER A 46 -12.07 6.70 10.04
CA SER A 46 -12.80 7.29 11.17
C SER A 46 -12.23 6.95 12.55
N SER A 47 -11.13 6.21 12.65
CA SER A 47 -10.48 5.94 13.93
C SER A 47 -9.47 7.05 14.22
N THR A 48 -9.71 7.80 15.27
CA THR A 48 -8.81 8.84 15.81
C THR A 48 -7.42 8.32 16.24
N GLN A 49 -7.12 7.05 16.03
CA GLN A 49 -5.88 6.38 16.42
C GLN A 49 -4.96 6.01 15.26
N ASP A 50 -5.44 6.06 13.99
CA ASP A 50 -4.66 5.62 12.83
C ASP A 50 -4.38 6.77 11.85
N TYR A 51 -3.58 7.76 12.27
CA TYR A 51 -3.04 8.79 11.37
C TYR A 51 -2.10 8.22 10.29
N GLU A 52 -1.80 6.92 10.38
CA GLU A 52 -0.90 6.21 9.47
C GLU A 52 -1.66 5.42 8.39
N LYS A 53 -3.00 5.46 8.40
CA LYS A 53 -3.84 4.70 7.48
C LYS A 53 -4.83 5.61 6.76
N ALA A 54 -4.94 5.45 5.45
CA ALA A 54 -5.90 6.16 4.61
C ALA A 54 -6.62 5.20 3.67
N ASN A 55 -7.92 5.41 3.42
CA ASN A 55 -8.62 4.74 2.34
C ASN A 55 -8.41 5.55 1.06
N ILE A 56 -7.93 4.92 0.00
CA ILE A 56 -7.69 5.54 -1.30
C ILE A 56 -8.59 4.93 -2.37
N ILE A 57 -9.22 5.79 -3.16
CA ILE A 57 -10.04 5.43 -4.32
C ILE A 57 -9.46 6.14 -5.53
N ALA A 58 -9.21 5.39 -6.59
CA ALA A 58 -8.61 5.91 -7.81
C ALA A 58 -9.22 5.27 -9.06
N LEU A 59 -9.09 5.96 -10.19
CA LEU A 59 -9.39 5.39 -11.48
C LEU A 59 -8.37 4.30 -11.85
N GLU A 60 -8.78 3.35 -12.68
CA GLU A 60 -7.94 2.22 -13.11
C GLU A 60 -6.62 2.67 -13.76
N GLN A 61 -6.63 3.77 -14.49
CA GLN A 61 -5.48 4.33 -15.19
C GLN A 61 -4.33 4.75 -14.26
N VAL A 62 -4.59 5.00 -12.98
CA VAL A 62 -3.55 5.32 -11.98
C VAL A 62 -2.67 4.10 -11.70
N GLY A 63 -3.16 2.90 -11.98
CA GLY A 63 -2.41 1.65 -11.86
C GLY A 63 -1.97 1.36 -10.42
N LEU A 64 -2.82 1.70 -9.43
CA LEU A 64 -2.57 1.32 -8.05
C LEU A 64 -2.86 -0.15 -7.83
N ASP A 65 -1.96 -0.82 -7.13
CA ASP A 65 -2.17 -2.18 -6.63
C ASP A 65 -1.45 -2.35 -5.29
N ARG A 66 -1.59 -3.50 -4.68
CA ARG A 66 -0.90 -3.86 -3.44
C ARG A 66 0.62 -3.76 -3.65
N GLY A 67 1.32 -3.14 -2.69
CA GLY A 67 2.74 -2.85 -2.79
C GLY A 67 3.09 -1.58 -3.60
N SER A 68 2.12 -0.91 -4.22
CA SER A 68 2.37 0.38 -4.87
C SER A 68 2.79 1.44 -3.86
N LEU A 69 3.89 2.12 -4.16
CA LEU A 69 4.38 3.28 -3.41
C LEU A 69 3.96 4.56 -4.12
N PHE A 70 3.58 5.57 -3.35
CA PHE A 70 3.30 6.91 -3.85
C PHE A 70 3.60 7.97 -2.78
N GLU A 71 3.76 9.20 -3.20
CA GLU A 71 3.94 10.35 -2.33
C GLU A 71 2.62 11.12 -2.21
N TRP A 72 2.26 11.48 -1.00
CA TRP A 72 1.14 12.35 -0.66
C TRP A 72 1.52 13.27 0.50
N ASN A 73 1.32 14.58 0.31
CA ASN A 73 1.71 15.63 1.26
C ASN A 73 3.19 15.57 1.69
N GLY A 74 4.10 15.23 0.77
CA GLY A 74 5.53 15.12 1.07
C GLY A 74 5.94 13.87 1.86
N GLU A 75 5.01 12.94 2.08
CA GLU A 75 5.25 11.68 2.77
C GLU A 75 5.04 10.48 1.84
N ASN A 76 5.81 9.42 2.04
CA ASN A 76 5.66 8.18 1.30
C ASN A 76 4.56 7.30 1.90
N TRP A 77 3.72 6.75 1.03
CA TRP A 77 2.63 5.85 1.37
C TRP A 77 2.72 4.57 0.56
N ILE A 78 2.34 3.47 1.15
CA ILE A 78 2.32 2.14 0.50
C ILE A 78 0.95 1.50 0.60
N ILE A 79 0.47 0.91 -0.50
CA ILE A 79 -0.78 0.16 -0.52
C ILE A 79 -0.55 -1.21 0.13
N LEU A 80 -1.22 -1.50 1.23
CA LEU A 80 -1.17 -2.83 1.85
C LEU A 80 -2.40 -3.68 1.55
N GLN A 81 -3.54 -3.05 1.35
CA GLN A 81 -4.79 -3.78 1.18
C GLN A 81 -5.58 -3.24 -0.01
N LYS A 82 -5.95 -4.14 -0.91
CA LYS A 82 -6.89 -3.87 -1.99
C LYS A 82 -8.24 -4.46 -1.62
N MET A 83 -9.28 -3.63 -1.64
CA MET A 83 -10.64 -4.12 -1.47
C MET A 83 -11.09 -4.75 -2.78
N PHE A 84 -11.24 -6.07 -2.77
CA PHE A 84 -11.67 -6.79 -3.95
C PHE A 84 -13.16 -6.57 -4.20
N ARG A 85 -13.47 -5.92 -5.33
CA ARG A 85 -14.81 -5.85 -5.88
C ARG A 85 -14.71 -6.22 -7.36
N PRO A 86 -15.08 -7.45 -7.75
CA PRO A 86 -14.78 -8.02 -9.08
C PRO A 86 -15.37 -7.24 -10.26
N GLU A 87 -16.28 -6.32 -10.02
CA GLU A 87 -17.03 -5.62 -11.07
C GLU A 87 -16.82 -4.10 -11.06
N GLN A 88 -15.96 -3.56 -10.20
CA GLN A 88 -15.75 -2.11 -10.15
C GLN A 88 -14.51 -1.72 -10.97
N PRO A 89 -14.68 -0.84 -11.98
CA PRO A 89 -13.56 -0.19 -12.63
C PRO A 89 -12.91 0.79 -11.65
N GLY A 90 -11.60 0.64 -11.43
CA GLY A 90 -10.85 1.48 -10.54
C GLY A 90 -10.30 0.73 -9.31
N PHE A 91 -9.56 1.47 -8.53
CA PHE A 91 -8.92 0.98 -7.32
C PHE A 91 -9.68 1.48 -6.08
N ASN A 92 -9.82 0.61 -5.10
CA ASN A 92 -10.24 0.96 -3.75
C ASN A 92 -9.42 0.12 -2.76
N GLY A 93 -8.78 0.76 -1.81
CA GLY A 93 -7.93 0.07 -0.87
C GLY A 93 -7.43 0.93 0.28
N TYR A 94 -6.56 0.35 1.08
CA TYR A 94 -5.94 1.05 2.19
C TYR A 94 -4.45 1.25 1.93
N ALA A 95 -4.02 2.51 2.08
CA ALA A 95 -2.64 2.92 2.11
C ALA A 95 -2.19 3.15 3.54
N TYR A 96 -0.91 2.89 3.80
CA TYR A 96 -0.27 3.13 5.08
C TYR A 96 0.94 4.04 4.87
N ARG A 97 1.11 5.00 5.78
CA ARG A 97 2.25 5.91 5.76
C ARG A 97 3.53 5.12 6.07
N CYS A 98 4.55 5.31 5.24
CA CYS A 98 5.85 4.71 5.48
C CYS A 98 6.48 5.31 6.73
N THR A 99 6.83 4.46 7.70
CA THR A 99 7.35 4.87 9.02
C THR A 99 8.85 4.77 9.12
N GLY A 100 9.52 4.31 8.06
CA GLY A 100 10.97 4.17 8.03
C GLY A 100 11.50 3.78 6.66
N GLU A 101 12.81 3.51 6.63
CA GLU A 101 13.54 3.07 5.45
C GLU A 101 14.07 1.65 5.64
N LEU A 102 13.95 0.86 4.59
CA LEU A 102 14.60 -0.42 4.43
C LEU A 102 15.90 -0.21 3.66
N LYS A 103 17.01 -0.69 4.22
CA LYS A 103 18.35 -0.61 3.59
C LYS A 103 18.91 -2.00 3.43
N TRP A 104 19.36 -2.34 2.22
CA TRP A 104 20.01 -3.62 1.96
C TRP A 104 21.07 -3.49 0.86
N ILE A 105 21.94 -4.48 0.75
CA ILE A 105 22.87 -4.61 -0.36
C ILE A 105 22.25 -5.58 -1.36
N ASP A 106 22.13 -5.16 -2.61
CA ASP A 106 21.65 -6.01 -3.68
C ASP A 106 22.72 -7.00 -4.18
N GLU A 107 22.37 -7.84 -5.16
CA GLU A 107 23.24 -8.85 -5.74
C GLU A 107 24.48 -8.25 -6.44
N ASP A 108 24.37 -7.01 -6.90
CA ASP A 108 25.48 -6.26 -7.51
C ASP A 108 26.39 -5.57 -6.46
N GLY A 109 26.10 -5.73 -5.17
CA GLY A 109 26.84 -5.10 -4.08
C GLY A 109 26.50 -3.63 -3.86
N ARG A 110 25.38 -3.12 -4.41
CA ARG A 110 24.94 -1.74 -4.28
C ARG A 110 24.01 -1.58 -3.10
N LEU A 111 24.19 -0.48 -2.37
CA LEU A 111 23.27 -0.11 -1.29
C LEU A 111 21.93 0.35 -1.90
N GLN A 112 20.87 -0.35 -1.56
CA GLN A 112 19.50 0.02 -1.83
C GLN A 112 18.85 0.64 -0.61
N ILE A 113 18.05 1.68 -0.82
CA ILE A 113 17.28 2.35 0.24
C ILE A 113 15.88 2.56 -0.29
N ARG A 114 14.86 2.07 0.43
CA ARG A 114 13.45 2.28 0.06
C ARG A 114 12.61 2.62 1.28
N PRO A 115 11.63 3.52 1.14
CA PRO A 115 10.64 3.73 2.19
C PRO A 115 9.79 2.47 2.38
N GLY A 116 9.34 2.25 3.61
CA GLY A 116 8.48 1.14 3.94
C GLY A 116 7.64 1.40 5.19
N TYR A 117 6.48 0.76 5.26
CA TYR A 117 5.71 0.71 6.49
C TYR A 117 6.33 -0.34 7.42
N ILE A 118 6.79 0.10 8.58
CA ILE A 118 7.48 -0.74 9.56
C ILE A 118 6.70 -0.72 10.85
N SER A 119 6.25 -1.88 11.30
CA SER A 119 5.53 -2.07 12.56
C SER A 119 6.26 -3.06 13.45
N SER A 120 6.26 -2.81 14.76
CA SER A 120 6.82 -3.76 15.72
C SER A 120 5.88 -4.93 15.95
N GLY A 121 6.43 -6.14 16.13
CA GLY A 121 5.64 -7.37 16.32
C GLY A 121 4.71 -7.37 17.55
N ARG A 122 4.91 -6.46 18.50
CA ARG A 122 4.02 -6.29 19.66
C ARG A 122 2.73 -5.54 19.35
N THR A 123 2.68 -4.77 18.28
CA THR A 123 1.48 -4.04 17.81
C THR A 123 0.66 -4.85 16.79
N THR A 124 1.04 -6.07 16.52
CA THR A 124 0.44 -6.91 15.47
C THR A 124 -0.99 -7.38 15.75
N ASN A 125 -1.54 -7.13 16.91
CA ASN A 125 -2.94 -7.47 17.16
C ASN A 125 -3.92 -6.77 16.20
N SER A 126 -3.54 -5.66 15.57
CA SER A 126 -4.39 -4.99 14.59
C SER A 126 -4.11 -5.42 13.13
N LEU A 127 -2.92 -5.91 12.84
CA LEU A 127 -2.57 -6.39 11.49
C LEU A 127 -2.85 -7.89 11.30
N THR A 128 -2.81 -8.67 12.37
CA THR A 128 -3.08 -10.12 12.33
C THR A 128 -4.56 -10.48 12.39
N TYR A 129 -5.45 -9.51 12.63
CA TYR A 129 -6.87 -9.79 12.88
C TYR A 129 -7.80 -9.51 11.69
N THR A 130 -7.29 -9.39 10.50
CA THR A 130 -8.14 -9.47 9.29
C THR A 130 -7.90 -10.82 8.62
N PRO A 131 -8.81 -11.79 8.81
CA PRO A 131 -8.65 -13.15 8.29
C PRO A 131 -8.56 -13.24 6.76
N ASP A 132 -8.86 -12.15 6.05
CA ASP A 132 -8.89 -12.11 4.59
C ASP A 132 -7.63 -11.51 3.94
N VAL A 133 -6.63 -11.12 4.72
CA VAL A 133 -5.41 -10.55 4.16
C VAL A 133 -4.32 -11.60 4.14
N ASN A 134 -4.09 -12.13 2.95
CA ASN A 134 -3.02 -13.09 2.69
C ASN A 134 -1.69 -12.33 2.67
N TYR A 135 -1.17 -11.95 3.84
CA TYR A 135 0.10 -11.22 4.02
C TYR A 135 1.34 -12.01 3.58
N LYS A 136 1.15 -13.25 3.10
CA LYS A 136 2.23 -14.14 2.72
C LYS A 136 3.15 -13.62 1.62
N TYR A 137 2.69 -12.64 0.85
CA TYR A 137 3.42 -12.18 -0.34
C TYR A 137 3.89 -10.72 -0.27
N ASP A 138 3.35 -9.91 0.67
CA ASP A 138 3.55 -8.47 0.66
C ASP A 138 4.26 -7.94 1.91
N ASN A 139 4.45 -8.77 2.94
CA ASN A 139 5.04 -8.36 4.21
C ASN A 139 6.29 -9.20 4.51
N ILE A 140 7.31 -8.51 4.98
CA ILE A 140 8.50 -9.17 5.53
C ILE A 140 8.31 -9.33 7.02
N LEU A 141 8.37 -10.56 7.52
CA LEU A 141 8.59 -10.81 8.93
C LEU A 141 10.10 -10.86 9.18
N LEU A 142 10.61 -9.84 9.85
CA LEU A 142 12.01 -9.75 10.21
C LEU A 142 12.16 -10.13 11.68
N HIS A 143 12.92 -11.18 11.94
CA HIS A 143 13.23 -11.63 13.29
C HIS A 143 14.62 -11.14 13.72
N ASP A 144 14.64 -10.39 14.83
CA ASP A 144 15.80 -10.26 15.70
C ASP A 144 15.56 -11.14 16.93
N THR A 145 16.59 -11.52 17.66
CA THR A 145 16.52 -12.43 18.81
C THR A 145 15.48 -12.08 19.85
N ASP A 146 15.08 -10.79 19.95
CA ASP A 146 14.11 -10.30 20.92
C ASP A 146 12.88 -9.58 20.31
N TRP A 147 12.86 -9.31 18.99
CA TRP A 147 11.84 -8.48 18.35
C TRP A 147 11.54 -8.97 16.95
N SER A 148 10.25 -9.14 16.65
CA SER A 148 9.77 -9.31 15.28
C SER A 148 9.33 -7.96 14.72
N MET A 149 9.78 -7.62 13.52
CA MET A 149 9.29 -6.46 12.78
C MET A 149 8.58 -6.93 11.51
N ILE A 150 7.48 -6.27 11.20
CA ILE A 150 6.77 -6.47 9.95
C ILE A 150 7.03 -5.23 9.12
N ALA A 151 7.58 -5.45 7.92
CA ALA A 151 7.78 -4.38 6.96
C ALA A 151 7.02 -4.71 5.68
N ALA A 152 6.27 -3.74 5.18
CA ALA A 152 5.67 -3.83 3.87
C ALA A 152 6.66 -3.28 2.84
N VAL A 153 6.78 -3.98 1.72
CA VAL A 153 7.70 -3.64 0.63
C VAL A 153 6.97 -3.39 -0.66
N GLN A 154 7.64 -2.69 -1.57
CA GLN A 154 7.15 -2.47 -2.92
C GLN A 154 6.98 -3.78 -3.68
N GLN A 155 6.03 -3.79 -4.59
CA GLN A 155 5.66 -4.95 -5.41
C GLN A 155 6.80 -5.49 -6.29
N ASP A 156 7.74 -4.63 -6.68
CA ASP A 156 8.88 -4.97 -7.53
C ASP A 156 10.07 -5.56 -6.77
N LEU A 157 10.02 -5.61 -5.44
CA LEU A 157 11.08 -6.18 -4.63
C LEU A 157 10.83 -7.67 -4.40
N THR A 158 11.63 -8.50 -5.05
CA THR A 158 11.64 -9.95 -4.80
C THR A 158 12.45 -10.25 -3.53
N LEU A 159 11.79 -10.88 -2.57
CA LEU A 159 12.39 -11.25 -1.30
C LEU A 159 12.86 -12.70 -1.34
N HIS A 160 14.07 -12.92 -0.82
CA HIS A 160 14.62 -14.25 -0.63
C HIS A 160 14.87 -14.50 0.86
N ALA A 161 14.69 -15.73 1.30
CA ALA A 161 15.12 -16.14 2.63
C ALA A 161 16.59 -15.76 2.83
N GLU A 162 16.94 -15.37 4.06
CA GLU A 162 18.29 -14.94 4.45
C GLU A 162 18.70 -13.53 3.97
N MET A 163 17.89 -12.82 3.15
CA MET A 163 18.16 -11.40 2.88
C MET A 163 18.25 -10.63 4.19
N ARG A 164 19.20 -9.70 4.24
CA ARG A 164 19.43 -8.88 5.42
C ARG A 164 19.07 -7.44 5.13
N PHE A 165 18.31 -6.86 6.05
CA PHE A 165 17.93 -5.46 6.01
C PHE A 165 18.45 -4.71 7.24
N ILE A 166 18.79 -3.46 7.07
CA ILE A 166 19.08 -2.54 8.16
C ILE A 166 17.86 -1.63 8.33
N ILE A 167 17.27 -1.65 9.51
CA ILE A 167 16.13 -0.83 9.90
C ILE A 167 16.46 -0.12 11.20
N LYS A 168 16.43 1.22 11.19
CA LYS A 168 16.77 2.04 12.37
C LYS A 168 18.11 1.62 13.02
N GLY A 169 19.12 1.29 12.19
CA GLY A 169 20.45 0.90 12.64
C GLY A 169 20.61 -0.52 13.15
N LYS A 170 19.58 -1.34 13.12
CA LYS A 170 19.62 -2.77 13.48
C LYS A 170 19.51 -3.65 12.24
N ALA A 171 20.24 -4.76 12.25
CA ALA A 171 20.19 -5.75 11.18
C ALA A 171 19.08 -6.78 11.46
N TYR A 172 18.28 -7.04 10.45
CA TYR A 172 17.19 -8.02 10.46
C TYR A 172 17.38 -8.99 9.29
N ARG A 173 16.90 -10.21 9.46
CA ARG A 173 16.93 -11.26 8.47
C ARG A 173 15.53 -11.67 8.06
N VAL A 174 15.30 -11.86 6.75
CA VAL A 174 14.06 -12.41 6.25
C VAL A 174 13.94 -13.87 6.69
N THR A 175 12.83 -14.21 7.31
CA THR A 175 12.49 -15.59 7.67
C THR A 175 11.34 -16.07 6.81
N ASN A 176 11.30 -17.36 6.52
CA ASN A 176 10.20 -17.98 5.79
C ASN A 176 8.96 -18.11 6.68
#